data_6e45f0df6afe093e9624b7fe1ca2821b
#
_entry.id   6e45f0df6afe093e9624b7fe1ca2821b
#
_cell.length_a   1.000
_cell.length_b   1.000
_cell.length_c   1.000
_cell.angle_alpha   90.00
_cell.angle_beta   90.00
_cell.angle_gamma   90.00
#
_symmetry.space_group_name_H-M   'P 1'
#
loop_
_entity.id
_entity.type
_entity.pdbx_description
1 polymer ?
#
loop_
_entity_poly.entity_id
_entity_poly.type
_entity_poly.pdbx_seq_one_letter_code
_entity_poly.pdbx_strand_id
1 'polypeptide(L)'
;KRSDLIRKGLPDALDLLVICAEAGLTVDAAFHRVARELGKAYPELGDEFALTAIELGFLTERRMAFENLSRRVALDAVRGVVTTMIQTEKYGTPLASALRVLSAEFRNERMMRAEEKAARLPAIMTVPLILFILPVLFVVILGPAACSISDTFVHGKI
;
A
#
# COMPACT_ATOMS: atom_id res chain seq x y z
N LYS A 1 -0.94 -7.93 12.62
CA LYS A 1 0.48 -7.76 13.01
C LYS A 1 1.42 -8.55 12.10
N ARG A 2 1.24 -9.89 11.96
CA ARG A 2 2.03 -10.73 11.03
C ARG A 2 1.86 -10.31 9.57
N SER A 3 0.62 -10.07 9.14
CA SER A 3 0.30 -9.63 7.77
C SER A 3 0.93 -8.28 7.42
N ASP A 4 1.03 -7.37 8.38
CA ASP A 4 1.66 -6.05 8.16
C ASP A 4 3.18 -6.17 7.94
N LEU A 5 3.83 -7.09 8.66
CA LEU A 5 5.25 -7.37 8.49
C LEU A 5 5.53 -7.99 7.12
N ILE A 6 4.70 -8.94 6.69
CA ILE A 6 4.77 -9.53 5.36
C ILE A 6 4.55 -8.48 4.27
N ARG A 7 3.56 -7.61 4.45
CA ARG A 7 3.28 -6.51 3.51
C ARG A 7 4.46 -5.55 3.33
N LYS A 8 5.19 -5.27 4.41
CA LYS A 8 6.37 -4.39 4.36
C LYS A 8 7.51 -4.97 3.55
N GLY A 9 7.76 -6.28 3.68
CA GLY A 9 8.83 -6.96 2.98
C GLY A 9 8.49 -7.40 1.56
N LEU A 10 7.22 -7.41 1.19
CA LEU A 10 6.77 -7.93 -0.10
C LEU A 10 7.37 -7.22 -1.32
N PRO A 11 7.48 -5.88 -1.37
CA PRO A 11 8.12 -5.21 -2.50
C PRO A 11 9.59 -5.59 -2.67
N ASP A 12 10.33 -5.73 -1.59
CA ASP A 12 11.74 -6.16 -1.61
C ASP A 12 11.86 -7.60 -2.10
N ALA A 13 10.91 -8.46 -1.69
CA ALA A 13 10.82 -9.82 -2.17
C ALA A 13 10.56 -9.91 -3.68
N LEU A 14 9.66 -9.09 -4.19
CA LEU A 14 9.35 -9.03 -5.62
C LEU A 14 10.54 -8.52 -6.43
N ASP A 15 11.23 -7.50 -5.97
CA ASP A 15 12.43 -6.98 -6.62
C ASP A 15 13.52 -8.06 -6.72
N LEU A 16 13.72 -8.81 -5.65
CA LEU A 16 14.68 -9.91 -5.63
C LEU A 16 14.25 -11.09 -6.52
N LEU A 17 12.95 -11.40 -6.56
CA LEU A 17 12.40 -12.39 -7.50
C LEU A 17 12.63 -11.99 -8.97
N VAL A 18 12.44 -10.71 -9.30
CA VAL A 18 12.73 -10.17 -10.63
C VAL A 18 14.19 -10.38 -11.00
N ILE A 19 15.11 -10.04 -10.11
CA ILE A 19 16.56 -10.22 -10.30
C ILE A 19 16.89 -11.70 -10.52
N CYS A 20 16.32 -12.58 -9.73
CA CYS A 20 16.52 -14.02 -9.85
C CYS A 20 15.98 -14.57 -11.18
N ALA A 21 14.81 -14.11 -11.61
CA ALA A 21 14.20 -14.50 -12.87
C ALA A 21 15.01 -14.00 -14.08
N GLU A 22 15.54 -12.77 -14.02
CA GLU A 22 16.43 -12.20 -15.04
C GLU A 22 17.78 -12.94 -15.11
N ALA A 23 18.28 -13.44 -13.98
CA ALA A 23 19.47 -14.27 -13.91
C ALA A 23 19.26 -15.70 -14.44
N GLY A 24 18.04 -16.05 -14.83
CA GLY A 24 17.70 -17.37 -15.37
C GLY A 24 17.48 -18.46 -14.32
N LEU A 25 17.27 -18.10 -13.06
CA LEU A 25 16.95 -19.04 -12.00
C LEU A 25 15.54 -19.60 -12.18
N THR A 26 15.37 -20.88 -11.84
CA THR A 26 14.04 -21.49 -11.76
C THR A 26 13.20 -20.86 -10.65
N VAL A 27 11.89 -20.98 -10.74
CA VAL A 27 10.97 -20.45 -9.72
C VAL A 27 11.31 -20.97 -8.33
N ASP A 28 11.57 -22.27 -8.22
CA ASP A 28 11.93 -22.93 -6.94
C ASP A 28 13.22 -22.35 -6.34
N ALA A 29 14.27 -22.22 -7.16
CA ALA A 29 15.54 -21.64 -6.75
C ALA A 29 15.40 -20.14 -6.39
N ALA A 30 14.58 -19.41 -7.12
CA ALA A 30 14.27 -18.01 -6.83
C ALA A 30 13.57 -17.85 -5.47
N PHE A 31 12.57 -18.65 -5.18
CA PHE A 31 11.88 -18.64 -3.89
C PHE A 31 12.80 -19.03 -2.73
N HIS A 32 13.65 -20.03 -2.90
CA HIS A 32 14.66 -20.38 -1.90
C HIS A 32 15.62 -19.25 -1.62
N ARG A 33 16.10 -18.59 -2.67
CA ARG A 33 17.04 -17.48 -2.53
C ARG A 33 16.40 -16.29 -1.81
N VAL A 34 15.20 -15.92 -2.21
CA VAL A 34 14.44 -14.84 -1.57
C VAL A 34 14.18 -15.15 -0.09
N ALA A 35 13.75 -16.36 0.22
CA ALA A 35 13.52 -16.80 1.60
C ALA A 35 14.79 -16.66 2.47
N ARG A 36 15.92 -17.05 1.93
CA ARG A 36 17.20 -16.99 2.65
C ARG A 36 17.71 -15.56 2.83
N GLU A 37 17.64 -14.74 1.80
CA GLU A 37 18.14 -13.36 1.84
C GLU A 37 17.24 -12.45 2.69
N LEU A 38 15.94 -12.55 2.51
CA LEU A 38 14.98 -11.71 3.21
C LEU A 38 14.55 -12.24 4.57
N GLY A 39 14.77 -13.52 4.84
CA GLY A 39 14.41 -14.12 6.14
C GLY A 39 15.12 -13.48 7.32
N LYS A 40 16.26 -12.83 7.11
CA LYS A 40 16.98 -12.08 8.15
C LYS A 40 16.28 -10.75 8.50
N ALA A 41 15.74 -10.07 7.50
CA ALA A 41 15.07 -8.78 7.67
C ALA A 41 13.56 -8.94 7.94
N TYR A 42 12.95 -9.94 7.33
CA TYR A 42 11.51 -10.22 7.42
C TYR A 42 11.28 -11.72 7.65
N PRO A 43 11.45 -12.21 8.91
CA PRO A 43 11.35 -13.64 9.22
C PRO A 43 10.04 -14.28 8.79
N GLU A 44 8.92 -13.60 9.00
CA GLU A 44 7.59 -14.10 8.66
C GLU A 44 7.40 -14.31 7.15
N LEU A 45 7.95 -13.40 6.36
CA LEU A 45 7.94 -13.49 4.90
C LEU A 45 8.89 -14.59 4.42
N GLY A 46 10.08 -14.66 5.01
CA GLY A 46 11.06 -15.70 4.72
C GLY A 46 10.53 -17.10 4.96
N ASP A 47 9.84 -17.32 6.06
CA ASP A 47 9.23 -18.61 6.41
C ASP A 47 8.16 -19.03 5.39
N GLU A 48 7.30 -18.11 4.96
CA GLU A 48 6.26 -18.39 3.96
C GLU A 48 6.84 -18.69 2.58
N PHE A 49 7.88 -17.97 2.19
CA PHE A 49 8.58 -18.22 0.92
C PHE A 49 9.36 -19.53 0.95
N ALA A 50 10.02 -19.85 2.06
CA ALA A 50 10.72 -21.12 2.25
C ALA A 50 9.76 -22.30 2.16
N LEU A 51 8.61 -22.21 2.82
CA LEU A 51 7.58 -23.24 2.78
C LEU A 51 7.02 -23.42 1.36
N THR A 52 6.77 -22.33 0.66
CA THR A 52 6.31 -22.36 -0.73
C THR A 52 7.35 -23.01 -1.66
N ALA A 53 8.63 -22.71 -1.45
CA ALA A 53 9.72 -23.32 -2.21
C ALA A 53 9.78 -24.84 -2.00
N ILE A 54 9.58 -25.30 -0.78
CA ILE A 54 9.48 -26.74 -0.45
C ILE A 54 8.27 -27.36 -1.14
N GLU A 55 7.11 -26.73 -1.04
CA GLU A 55 5.88 -27.20 -1.69
C GLU A 55 6.03 -27.30 -3.22
N LEU A 56 6.71 -26.34 -3.85
CA LEU A 56 7.02 -26.37 -5.29
C LEU A 56 7.89 -27.55 -5.69
N GLY A 57 8.78 -27.99 -4.81
CA GLY A 57 9.63 -29.17 -5.04
C GLY A 57 8.92 -30.49 -4.83
N PHE A 58 7.92 -30.56 -3.96
CA PHE A 58 7.23 -31.81 -3.60
C PHE A 58 5.89 -32.03 -4.31
N LEU A 59 5.15 -30.95 -4.59
CA LEU A 59 3.84 -31.06 -5.21
C LEU A 59 3.95 -31.27 -6.72
N THR A 60 3.16 -32.19 -7.23
CA THR A 60 3.08 -32.47 -8.66
C THR A 60 2.52 -31.29 -9.44
N GLU A 61 1.56 -30.57 -8.83
CA GLU A 61 0.98 -29.36 -9.41
C GLU A 61 1.53 -28.12 -8.69
N ARG A 62 2.34 -27.35 -9.38
CA ARG A 62 2.91 -26.07 -8.90
C ARG A 62 1.85 -25.06 -8.50
N ARG A 63 0.73 -25.06 -9.21
CA ARG A 63 -0.42 -24.21 -8.92
C ARG A 63 -0.90 -24.38 -7.47
N MET A 64 -0.92 -25.60 -6.94
CA MET A 64 -1.33 -25.86 -5.57
C MET A 64 -0.42 -25.19 -4.54
N ALA A 65 0.88 -25.16 -4.78
CA ALA A 65 1.84 -24.45 -3.90
C ALA A 65 1.54 -22.96 -3.82
N PHE A 66 1.25 -22.34 -4.94
CA PHE A 66 0.89 -20.92 -4.99
C PHE A 66 -0.48 -20.63 -4.34
N GLU A 67 -1.45 -21.48 -4.56
CA GLU A 67 -2.76 -21.37 -3.91
C GLU A 67 -2.65 -21.53 -2.39
N ASN A 68 -1.81 -22.43 -1.90
CA ASN A 68 -1.53 -22.59 -0.47
C ASN A 68 -0.89 -21.34 0.12
N LEU A 69 0.06 -20.72 -0.58
CA LEU A 69 0.63 -19.45 -0.17
C LEU A 69 -0.44 -18.36 -0.05
N SER A 70 -1.32 -18.24 -1.03
CA SER A 70 -2.43 -17.30 -1.02
C SER A 70 -3.41 -17.53 0.15
N ARG A 71 -3.62 -18.77 0.54
CA ARG A 71 -4.47 -19.12 1.68
C ARG A 71 -3.81 -18.80 3.03
N ARG A 72 -2.51 -19.07 3.16
CA ARG A 72 -1.76 -18.79 4.38
C ARG A 72 -1.60 -17.30 4.62
N VAL A 73 -1.37 -16.55 3.55
CA VAL A 73 -1.18 -15.10 3.59
C VAL A 73 -2.38 -14.43 2.92
N ALA A 74 -3.36 -14.06 3.72
CA ALA A 74 -4.60 -13.42 3.25
C ALA A 74 -4.39 -11.92 2.95
N LEU A 75 -3.47 -11.60 2.04
CA LEU A 75 -3.21 -10.26 1.54
C LEU A 75 -3.55 -10.17 0.05
N ASP A 76 -4.24 -9.11 -0.36
CA ASP A 76 -4.58 -8.90 -1.77
C ASP A 76 -3.35 -8.77 -2.66
N ALA A 77 -2.28 -8.17 -2.11
CA ALA A 77 -0.98 -8.10 -2.76
C ALA A 77 -0.39 -9.48 -3.07
N VAL A 78 -0.45 -10.41 -2.12
CA VAL A 78 0.02 -11.79 -2.31
C VAL A 78 -0.84 -12.55 -3.31
N ARG A 79 -2.16 -12.34 -3.29
CA ARG A 79 -3.07 -12.90 -4.31
C ARG A 79 -2.71 -12.42 -5.71
N GLY A 80 -2.39 -11.15 -5.89
CA GLY A 80 -1.91 -10.61 -7.16
C GLY A 80 -0.65 -11.31 -7.66
N VAL A 81 0.34 -11.50 -6.80
CA VAL A 81 1.57 -12.23 -7.10
C VAL A 81 1.28 -13.67 -7.51
N VAL A 82 0.48 -14.38 -6.72
CA VAL A 82 0.10 -15.77 -6.97
C VAL A 82 -0.63 -15.90 -8.30
N THR A 83 -1.60 -15.05 -8.58
CA THR A 83 -2.34 -15.05 -9.85
C THR A 83 -1.40 -14.86 -11.04
N THR A 84 -0.48 -13.90 -10.93
CA THR A 84 0.52 -13.63 -11.96
C THR A 84 1.44 -14.82 -12.19
N MET A 85 1.90 -15.48 -11.12
CA MET A 85 2.72 -16.69 -11.20
C MET A 85 2.00 -17.84 -11.90
N ILE A 86 0.75 -18.10 -11.54
CA ILE A 86 -0.08 -19.15 -12.15
C ILE A 86 -0.31 -18.85 -13.63
N GLN A 87 -0.61 -17.62 -13.99
CA GLN A 87 -0.81 -17.21 -15.38
C GLN A 87 0.48 -17.35 -16.19
N THR A 88 1.61 -16.97 -15.63
CA THR A 88 2.91 -17.08 -16.27
C THR A 88 3.27 -18.52 -16.58
N GLU A 89 3.02 -19.44 -15.67
CA GLU A 89 3.22 -20.87 -15.91
C GLU A 89 2.28 -21.44 -16.96
N LYS A 90 1.02 -21.02 -16.96
CA LYS A 90 0.01 -21.50 -17.88
C LYS A 90 0.22 -21.03 -19.33
N TYR A 91 0.62 -19.78 -19.52
CA TYR A 91 0.73 -19.15 -20.84
C TYR A 91 2.16 -19.00 -21.35
N GLY A 92 3.16 -19.41 -20.58
CA GLY A 92 4.56 -19.32 -20.95
C GLY A 92 5.08 -17.89 -21.11
N THR A 93 4.42 -16.91 -20.49
CA THR A 93 4.86 -15.52 -20.47
C THR A 93 6.18 -15.41 -19.71
N PRO A 94 7.14 -14.54 -20.13
CA PRO A 94 8.38 -14.36 -19.39
C PRO A 94 8.11 -13.93 -17.94
N LEU A 95 8.53 -14.76 -16.99
CA LEU A 95 8.31 -14.52 -15.56
C LEU A 95 8.90 -13.20 -15.09
N ALA A 96 10.09 -12.86 -15.60
CA ALA A 96 10.77 -11.61 -15.29
C ALA A 96 9.95 -10.37 -15.65
N SER A 97 9.32 -10.37 -16.83
CA SER A 97 8.48 -9.25 -17.29
C SER A 97 7.25 -9.08 -16.42
N ALA A 98 6.55 -10.17 -16.10
CA ALA A 98 5.36 -10.14 -15.27
C ALA A 98 5.66 -9.66 -13.85
N LEU A 99 6.73 -10.16 -13.25
CA LEU A 99 7.19 -9.73 -11.93
C LEU A 99 7.67 -8.27 -11.91
N ARG A 100 8.29 -7.80 -12.98
CA ARG A 100 8.73 -6.41 -13.09
C ARG A 100 7.54 -5.44 -13.11
N VAL A 101 6.50 -5.75 -13.86
CA VAL A 101 5.26 -4.94 -13.88
C VAL A 101 4.65 -4.90 -12.49
N LEU A 102 4.56 -6.02 -11.81
CA LEU A 102 4.00 -6.12 -10.46
C LEU A 102 4.82 -5.32 -9.44
N SER A 103 6.15 -5.42 -9.49
CA SER A 103 7.07 -4.65 -8.64
C SER A 103 6.89 -3.13 -8.85
N ALA A 104 6.77 -2.68 -10.09
CA ALA A 104 6.52 -1.28 -10.42
C ALA A 104 5.15 -0.80 -9.89
N GLU A 105 4.12 -1.63 -9.97
CA GLU A 105 2.78 -1.33 -9.45
C GLU A 105 2.81 -1.14 -7.93
N PHE A 106 3.48 -2.01 -7.19
CA PHE A 106 3.62 -1.86 -5.73
C PHE A 106 4.42 -0.62 -5.33
N ARG A 107 5.45 -0.25 -6.08
CA ARG A 107 6.18 1.00 -5.85
C ARG A 107 5.30 2.21 -6.07
N ASN A 108 4.51 2.23 -7.15
CA ASN A 108 3.58 3.31 -7.43
C ASN A 108 2.51 3.43 -6.36
N GLU A 109 1.96 2.33 -5.87
CA GLU A 109 1.00 2.33 -4.78
C GLU A 109 1.58 2.92 -3.49
N ARG A 110 2.82 2.60 -3.14
CA ARG A 110 3.53 3.21 -2.01
C ARG A 110 3.71 4.72 -2.19
N MET A 111 4.09 5.15 -3.38
CA MET A 111 4.28 6.56 -3.70
C MET A 111 2.97 7.34 -3.62
N MET A 112 1.89 6.80 -4.18
CA MET A 112 0.55 7.39 -4.10
C MET A 112 0.06 7.53 -2.67
N ARG A 113 0.28 6.53 -1.81
CA ARG A 113 -0.07 6.62 -0.39
C ARG A 113 0.72 7.68 0.36
N ALA A 114 2.00 7.84 0.04
CA ALA A 114 2.84 8.90 0.62
C ALA A 114 2.38 10.28 0.16
N GLU A 115 2.04 10.45 -1.11
CA GLU A 115 1.49 11.69 -1.67
C GLU A 115 0.11 12.00 -1.08
N GLU A 116 -0.75 11.02 -0.92
CA GLU A 116 -2.07 11.20 -0.28
C GLU A 116 -1.93 11.69 1.16
N LYS A 117 -1.00 11.15 1.94
CA LYS A 117 -0.71 11.63 3.30
C LYS A 117 -0.15 13.04 3.29
N ALA A 118 0.74 13.37 2.37
CA ALA A 118 1.29 14.71 2.22
C ALA A 118 0.22 15.72 1.76
N ALA A 119 -0.71 15.31 0.89
CA ALA A 119 -1.82 16.14 0.44
C ALA A 119 -2.87 16.42 1.53
N ARG A 120 -3.02 15.52 2.51
CA ARG A 120 -3.91 15.73 3.66
C ARG A 120 -3.38 16.73 4.68
N LEU A 121 -2.06 16.91 4.79
CA LEU A 121 -1.44 17.85 5.72
C LEU A 121 -1.92 19.31 5.54
N PRO A 122 -1.98 19.89 4.33
CA PRO A 122 -2.53 21.23 4.12
C PRO A 122 -4.01 21.33 4.50
N ALA A 123 -4.81 20.32 4.23
CA ALA A 123 -6.23 20.30 4.59
C ALA A 123 -6.44 20.28 6.10
N ILE A 124 -5.65 19.52 6.85
CA ILE A 124 -5.69 19.47 8.31
C ILE A 124 -5.27 20.79 8.94
N MET A 125 -4.33 21.51 8.34
CA MET A 125 -3.93 22.86 8.79
C MET A 125 -4.98 23.94 8.46
N THR A 126 -5.71 23.77 7.36
CA THR A 126 -6.72 24.75 6.91
C THR A 126 -8.00 24.70 7.75
N VAL A 127 -8.42 23.52 8.21
CA VAL A 127 -9.64 23.34 9.01
C VAL A 127 -9.62 24.14 10.32
N PRO A 128 -8.58 24.07 11.19
CA PRO A 128 -8.50 24.89 12.39
C PRO A 128 -8.50 26.39 12.09
N LEU A 129 -7.84 26.79 11.01
CA LEU A 129 -7.74 28.19 10.61
C LEU A 129 -9.10 28.76 10.21
N ILE A 130 -9.90 28.03 9.44
CA ILE A 130 -11.27 28.36 9.08
C ILE A 130 -12.15 28.44 10.33
N LEU A 131 -12.01 27.50 11.25
CA LEU A 131 -12.76 27.49 12.51
C LEU A 131 -12.50 28.71 13.38
N PHE A 132 -11.28 29.26 13.36
CA PHE A 132 -10.92 30.48 14.07
C PHE A 132 -11.35 31.75 13.34
N ILE A 133 -11.24 31.79 12.02
CA ILE A 133 -11.57 32.98 11.21
C ILE A 133 -13.08 33.22 11.16
N LEU A 134 -13.88 32.14 11.09
CA LEU A 134 -15.33 32.23 10.96
C LEU A 134 -15.99 33.02 12.09
N PRO A 135 -15.73 32.78 13.41
CA PRO A 135 -16.33 33.55 14.48
C PRO A 135 -15.85 35.03 14.47
N VAL A 136 -14.57 35.26 14.15
CA VAL A 136 -14.03 36.63 14.07
C VAL A 136 -14.71 37.42 12.95
N LEU A 137 -14.91 36.80 11.80
CA LEU A 137 -15.61 37.39 10.67
C LEU A 137 -17.06 37.75 11.02
N PHE A 138 -17.78 36.86 11.72
CA PHE A 138 -19.13 37.10 12.21
C PHE A 138 -19.17 38.33 13.16
N VAL A 139 -18.25 38.43 14.11
CA VAL A 139 -18.17 39.55 15.04
C VAL A 139 -17.89 40.86 14.30
N VAL A 140 -17.00 40.88 13.33
CA VAL A 140 -16.64 42.07 12.55
C VAL A 140 -17.80 42.56 11.67
N ILE A 141 -18.59 41.67 11.09
CA ILE A 141 -19.71 41.99 10.19
C ILE A 141 -20.95 42.37 11.00
N LEU A 142 -21.27 41.62 12.03
CA LEU A 142 -22.50 41.81 12.82
C LEU A 142 -22.35 42.93 13.88
N GLY A 143 -21.15 43.23 14.34
CA GLY A 143 -20.88 44.29 15.32
C GLY A 143 -21.38 45.66 14.85
N PRO A 144 -20.95 46.17 13.69
CA PRO A 144 -21.41 47.43 13.15
C PRO A 144 -22.91 47.43 12.82
N ALA A 145 -23.44 46.34 12.32
CA ALA A 145 -24.88 46.20 12.01
C ALA A 145 -25.73 46.28 13.28
N ALA A 146 -25.31 45.59 14.35
CA ALA A 146 -26.00 45.65 15.65
C ALA A 146 -25.95 47.05 16.28
N CYS A 147 -24.82 47.73 16.19
CA CYS A 147 -24.68 49.13 16.63
C CYS A 147 -25.62 50.05 15.83
N SER A 148 -25.67 49.92 14.51
CA SER A 148 -26.56 50.75 13.66
C SER A 148 -28.04 50.53 13.96
N ILE A 149 -28.45 49.29 14.21
CA ILE A 149 -29.81 48.94 14.59
C ILE A 149 -30.13 49.52 15.99
N SER A 150 -29.23 49.41 16.93
CA SER A 150 -29.36 49.97 18.28
C SER A 150 -29.52 51.48 18.26
N ASP A 151 -28.69 52.18 17.49
CA ASP A 151 -28.77 53.64 17.35
C ASP A 151 -30.10 54.07 16.70
N THR A 152 -30.58 53.35 15.70
CA THR A 152 -31.87 53.63 15.04
C THR A 152 -33.05 53.46 16.01
N PHE A 153 -32.99 52.42 16.87
CA PHE A 153 -34.02 52.20 17.88
C PHE A 153 -34.01 53.19 19.03
N VAL A 154 -32.82 53.63 19.43
CA VAL A 154 -32.63 54.60 20.53
C VAL A 154 -32.95 56.03 20.09
N HIS A 155 -32.55 56.44 18.88
CA HIS A 155 -32.79 57.77 18.33
C HIS A 155 -34.08 57.91 17.51
N GLY A 156 -34.71 56.80 17.15
CA GLY A 156 -35.99 56.80 16.43
C GLY A 156 -37.24 57.00 17.30
N LYS A 157 -37.03 57.37 18.55
CA LYS A 157 -38.12 57.68 19.51
C LYS A 157 -38.12 59.15 19.95
N ILE A 158 -38.07 60.02 18.97
CA ILE A 158 -38.42 61.43 19.12
C ILE A 158 -39.42 61.79 18.03
#